data_a279a3c34359d600fc8bca68dfb0dab4
#
_entry.id   a279a3c34359d600fc8bca68dfb0dab4
#
_cell.length_a   1.000
_cell.length_b   1.000
_cell.length_c   1.000
_cell.angle_alpha   90.00
_cell.angle_beta   90.00
_cell.angle_gamma   90.00
#
_symmetry.space_group_name_H-M   'P 1'
#
loop_
_entity.id
_entity.type
_entity.pdbx_description
1 polymer ?
#
loop_
_entity_poly.entity_id
_entity_poly.type
_entity_poly.pdbx_seq_one_letter_code
_entity_poly.pdbx_strand_id
1 'polypeptide(L)'
;VKSSKLTKQMKGYFAKKNTEPRKTLKEIRVKDASSFKEGNEFGIEIFNDVKFVDIKAKTIVKGFAGAMKRHNFSGLRASHGVSISHRSHGSTGQRQDPGKVFKGKKMAGHMGDKKRTMLNLEIIKSDLENNLLYLKGSIPGSKNSIVYLRESIKNISRKTISEKYEA
;
A
#
# COMPACT_ATOMS: atom_id res chain seq x y z
N VAL A 1 -2.45 16.34 -16.21
CA VAL A 1 -1.96 17.41 -15.29
C VAL A 1 -1.73 18.69 -16.10
N LYS A 2 -2.09 19.86 -15.54
CA LYS A 2 -1.81 21.14 -16.24
C LYS A 2 -0.31 21.30 -16.50
N SER A 3 0.06 21.63 -17.72
CA SER A 3 1.46 21.80 -18.16
C SER A 3 2.25 22.80 -17.30
N SER A 4 1.57 23.81 -16.72
CA SER A 4 2.20 24.80 -15.82
C SER A 4 2.75 24.20 -14.52
N LYS A 5 2.24 23.04 -14.08
CA LYS A 5 2.68 22.35 -12.85
C LYS A 5 3.79 21.33 -13.07
N LEU A 6 4.27 21.18 -14.28
CA LEU A 6 5.35 20.25 -14.63
C LEU A 6 6.70 20.95 -14.67
N THR A 7 7.72 20.22 -14.25
CA THR A 7 9.12 20.65 -14.44
C THR A 7 9.51 20.64 -15.92
N LYS A 8 10.54 21.40 -16.31
CA LYS A 8 11.02 21.45 -17.70
C LYS A 8 11.41 20.06 -18.21
N GLN A 9 12.06 19.24 -17.37
CA GLN A 9 12.48 17.86 -17.70
C GLN A 9 11.27 16.98 -18.06
N MET A 10 10.21 17.03 -17.23
CA MET A 10 9.01 16.26 -17.49
C MET A 10 8.25 16.72 -18.72
N LYS A 11 8.24 18.03 -19.02
CA LYS A 11 7.67 18.54 -20.27
C LYS A 11 8.39 17.97 -21.49
N GLY A 12 9.74 17.99 -21.47
CA GLY A 12 10.54 17.40 -22.53
C GLY A 12 10.32 15.90 -22.70
N TYR A 13 10.20 15.16 -21.59
CA TYR A 13 9.90 13.74 -21.62
C TYR A 13 8.57 13.41 -22.31
N PHE A 14 7.48 14.08 -21.94
CA PHE A 14 6.17 13.88 -22.55
C PHE A 14 6.11 14.37 -24.01
N ALA A 15 6.78 15.48 -24.31
CA ALA A 15 6.88 15.99 -25.70
C ALA A 15 7.58 14.99 -26.61
N LYS A 16 8.69 14.37 -26.15
CA LYS A 16 9.42 13.34 -26.91
C LYS A 16 8.55 12.11 -27.22
N LYS A 17 7.58 11.80 -26.34
CA LYS A 17 6.68 10.65 -26.48
C LYS A 17 5.33 11.00 -27.13
N ASN A 18 5.12 12.26 -27.51
CA ASN A 18 3.85 12.76 -28.04
C ASN A 18 2.62 12.36 -27.19
N THR A 19 2.79 12.36 -25.85
CA THR A 19 1.75 11.95 -24.90
C THR A 19 1.36 13.09 -23.98
N GLU A 20 0.12 13.07 -23.50
CA GLU A 20 -0.37 14.04 -22.52
C GLU A 20 0.34 13.89 -21.17
N PRO A 21 0.57 15.02 -20.47
CA PRO A 21 1.20 15.01 -19.16
C PRO A 21 0.40 14.21 -18.11
N ARG A 22 0.98 13.18 -17.56
CA ARG A 22 0.39 12.34 -16.49
C ARG A 22 1.04 12.65 -15.14
N LYS A 23 0.27 12.51 -14.05
CA LYS A 23 0.73 12.79 -12.68
C LYS A 23 1.66 11.72 -12.12
N THR A 24 1.40 10.47 -12.46
CA THR A 24 2.12 9.32 -11.91
C THR A 24 2.65 8.48 -13.04
N LEU A 25 3.93 8.18 -12.97
CA LEU A 25 4.61 7.25 -13.87
C LEU A 25 5.00 6.01 -13.08
N LYS A 26 4.82 4.84 -13.70
CA LYS A 26 5.19 3.56 -13.13
C LYS A 26 5.79 2.66 -14.19
N GLU A 27 6.96 2.12 -13.91
CA GLU A 27 7.59 1.10 -14.74
C GLU A 27 7.18 -0.30 -14.26
N ILE A 28 6.82 -1.16 -15.20
CA ILE A 28 6.45 -2.55 -14.97
C ILE A 28 7.27 -3.40 -15.94
N ARG A 29 7.94 -4.43 -15.43
CA ARG A 29 8.63 -5.42 -16.28
C ARG A 29 7.62 -6.43 -16.79
N VAL A 30 7.56 -6.59 -18.10
CA VAL A 30 6.73 -7.57 -18.81
C VAL A 30 7.63 -8.58 -19.52
N LYS A 31 7.14 -9.78 -19.76
CA LYS A 31 7.88 -10.81 -20.49
C LYS A 31 7.96 -10.49 -21.98
N ASP A 32 6.84 -10.00 -22.52
CA ASP A 32 6.71 -9.60 -23.93
C ASP A 32 6.12 -8.20 -24.00
N ALA A 33 6.83 -7.30 -24.66
CA ALA A 33 6.43 -5.90 -24.83
C ALA A 33 5.75 -5.65 -26.20
N SER A 34 5.69 -6.62 -27.09
CA SER A 34 5.17 -6.45 -28.45
C SER A 34 3.70 -6.07 -28.48
N SER A 35 2.93 -6.50 -27.48
CA SER A 35 1.50 -6.18 -27.33
C SER A 35 1.22 -4.76 -26.83
N PHE A 36 2.25 -4.04 -26.34
CA PHE A 36 2.09 -2.70 -25.77
C PHE A 36 2.63 -1.64 -26.74
N LYS A 37 1.72 -0.84 -27.30
CA LYS A 37 2.09 0.30 -28.17
C LYS A 37 2.04 1.60 -27.37
N GLU A 38 2.88 2.56 -27.74
CA GLU A 38 2.87 3.90 -27.16
C GLU A 38 1.50 4.56 -27.42
N GLY A 39 0.93 5.19 -26.41
CA GLY A 39 -0.38 5.85 -26.49
C GLY A 39 -1.60 4.95 -26.20
N ASN A 40 -1.42 3.64 -26.01
CA ASN A 40 -2.54 2.77 -25.64
C ASN A 40 -3.04 3.11 -24.22
N GLU A 41 -4.34 3.19 -24.07
CA GLU A 41 -5.01 3.32 -22.77
C GLU A 41 -5.68 2.00 -22.41
N PHE A 42 -5.55 1.62 -21.13
CA PHE A 42 -6.14 0.40 -20.60
C PHE A 42 -7.11 0.77 -19.48
N GLY A 43 -8.33 0.25 -19.56
CA GLY A 43 -9.34 0.34 -18.52
C GLY A 43 -9.30 -0.86 -17.57
N ILE A 44 -10.38 -1.02 -16.80
CA ILE A 44 -10.56 -2.17 -15.90
C ILE A 44 -10.87 -3.48 -16.63
N GLU A 45 -11.06 -3.44 -17.95
CA GLU A 45 -11.30 -4.60 -18.83
C GLU A 45 -10.27 -5.72 -18.64
N ILE A 46 -9.03 -5.35 -18.29
CA ILE A 46 -7.94 -6.29 -18.01
C ILE A 46 -8.29 -7.27 -16.88
N PHE A 47 -9.24 -6.91 -16.01
CA PHE A 47 -9.63 -7.72 -14.84
C PHE A 47 -10.96 -8.46 -15.04
N ASN A 48 -11.56 -8.50 -16.22
CA ASN A 48 -12.87 -9.14 -16.45
C ASN A 48 -12.88 -10.63 -16.07
N ASP A 49 -11.81 -11.35 -16.40
CA ASP A 49 -11.71 -12.78 -16.15
C ASP A 49 -11.01 -13.11 -14.81
N VAL A 50 -10.70 -12.09 -14.03
CA VAL A 50 -9.93 -12.23 -12.80
C VAL A 50 -10.86 -12.22 -11.59
N LYS A 51 -10.89 -13.30 -10.81
CA LYS A 51 -11.70 -13.41 -9.58
C LYS A 51 -11.02 -12.80 -8.36
N PHE A 52 -9.70 -12.85 -8.27
CA PHE A 52 -8.93 -12.40 -7.11
C PHE A 52 -7.76 -11.51 -7.51
N VAL A 53 -7.57 -10.43 -6.78
CA VAL A 53 -6.49 -9.47 -7.03
C VAL A 53 -5.63 -9.23 -5.78
N ASP A 54 -4.37 -8.94 -6.02
CA ASP A 54 -3.45 -8.42 -5.02
C ASP A 54 -3.34 -6.90 -5.15
N ILE A 55 -3.48 -6.20 -4.04
CA ILE A 55 -3.44 -4.74 -4.01
C ILE A 55 -2.22 -4.25 -3.25
N LYS A 56 -1.41 -3.44 -3.90
CA LYS A 56 -0.26 -2.78 -3.29
C LYS A 56 -0.49 -1.27 -3.20
N ALA A 57 -0.44 -0.74 -1.98
CA ALA A 57 -0.60 0.69 -1.75
C ALA A 57 0.27 1.18 -0.57
N LYS A 58 0.33 2.50 -0.39
CA LYS A 58 0.96 3.12 0.76
C LYS A 58 -0.05 3.27 1.89
N THR A 59 0.34 2.91 3.11
CA THR A 59 -0.49 3.11 4.30
C THR A 59 -0.59 4.58 4.68
N ILE A 60 -1.65 4.93 5.42
CA ILE A 60 -1.85 6.30 5.93
C ILE A 60 -0.63 6.73 6.75
N VAL A 61 -0.17 7.95 6.54
CA VAL A 61 0.92 8.57 7.30
C VAL A 61 0.43 8.88 8.71
N LYS A 62 1.14 8.39 9.73
CA LYS A 62 0.85 8.66 11.15
C LYS A 62 1.97 9.46 11.85
N GLY A 63 2.98 9.88 11.08
CA GLY A 63 4.11 10.66 11.56
C GLY A 63 5.00 9.90 12.53
N PHE A 64 5.72 10.61 13.39
CA PHE A 64 6.51 10.02 14.47
C PHE A 64 5.58 9.50 15.56
N ALA A 65 5.72 8.25 15.94
CA ALA A 65 4.90 7.60 16.95
C ALA A 65 5.75 6.99 18.06
N GLY A 66 5.30 7.15 19.30
CA GLY A 66 5.90 6.51 20.47
C GLY A 66 5.73 5.00 20.45
N ALA A 67 6.47 4.30 21.31
CA ALA A 67 6.48 2.84 21.37
C ALA A 67 5.10 2.25 21.67
N MET A 68 4.27 2.90 22.48
CA MET A 68 2.90 2.47 22.77
C MET A 68 2.05 2.43 21.49
N LYS A 69 2.02 3.51 20.72
CA LYS A 69 1.22 3.58 19.48
C LYS A 69 1.80 2.71 18.35
N ARG A 70 3.12 2.67 18.23
CA ARG A 70 3.80 2.00 17.14
C ARG A 70 3.89 0.48 17.30
N HIS A 71 4.03 0.01 18.54
CA HIS A 71 4.31 -1.39 18.88
C HIS A 71 3.39 -1.98 19.93
N ASN A 72 2.38 -1.24 20.37
CA ASN A 72 1.42 -1.65 21.40
C ASN A 72 2.07 -1.96 22.76
N PHE A 73 3.07 -1.17 23.15
CA PHE A 73 3.65 -1.27 24.49
C PHE A 73 2.64 -0.76 25.52
N SER A 74 2.57 -1.42 26.67
CA SER A 74 1.65 -1.06 27.78
C SER A 74 2.02 0.25 28.48
N GLY A 75 3.29 0.64 28.44
CA GLY A 75 3.81 1.77 29.21
C GLY A 75 4.07 1.38 30.68
N LEU A 76 4.20 2.38 31.55
CA LEU A 76 4.38 2.23 32.98
C LEU A 76 3.07 2.55 33.71
N ARG A 77 3.03 2.23 35.04
CA ARG A 77 1.86 2.48 35.86
C ARG A 77 1.49 3.97 35.90
N ALA A 78 0.19 4.27 36.02
CA ALA A 78 -0.29 5.64 36.13
C ALA A 78 -0.10 6.26 37.53
N SER A 79 0.09 5.43 38.57
CA SER A 79 0.27 5.79 39.96
C SER A 79 1.43 5.00 40.60
N HIS A 80 1.49 4.87 41.92
CA HIS A 80 2.56 4.16 42.64
C HIS A 80 3.96 4.75 42.41
N GLY A 81 4.09 6.08 42.52
CA GLY A 81 5.38 6.78 42.46
C GLY A 81 5.96 7.02 41.06
N VAL A 82 5.26 6.59 40.01
CA VAL A 82 5.67 6.94 38.64
C VAL A 82 5.27 8.39 38.37
N SER A 83 6.26 9.26 38.10
CA SER A 83 6.03 10.69 37.85
C SER A 83 5.80 10.98 36.38
N ILE A 84 6.84 11.09 35.54
CA ILE A 84 6.77 11.55 34.16
C ILE A 84 6.90 10.43 33.11
N SER A 85 7.23 9.22 33.54
CA SER A 85 7.66 8.13 32.66
C SER A 85 6.51 7.21 32.21
N HIS A 86 5.25 7.62 32.33
CA HIS A 86 4.07 6.79 32.06
C HIS A 86 4.06 6.16 30.67
N ARG A 87 4.57 6.85 29.65
CA ARG A 87 4.55 6.38 28.25
C ARG A 87 5.90 5.87 27.75
N SER A 88 6.86 5.67 28.64
CA SER A 88 8.19 5.15 28.32
C SER A 88 8.10 3.69 27.86
N HIS A 89 9.05 3.27 27.03
CA HIS A 89 9.07 1.91 26.50
C HIS A 89 9.78 0.89 27.41
N GLY A 90 10.31 1.34 28.57
CA GLY A 90 11.01 0.49 29.52
C GLY A 90 12.46 0.20 29.12
N SER A 91 13.00 -0.93 29.60
CA SER A 91 14.38 -1.32 29.30
C SER A 91 14.64 -1.54 27.81
N THR A 92 15.79 -1.07 27.35
CA THR A 92 16.25 -1.24 25.97
C THR A 92 17.18 -2.44 25.76
N GLY A 93 17.67 -3.03 26.86
CA GLY A 93 18.57 -4.18 26.81
C GLY A 93 19.11 -4.58 28.18
N GLN A 94 20.00 -5.56 28.13
CA GLN A 94 20.74 -6.03 29.29
C GLN A 94 21.86 -5.04 29.64
N ARG A 95 22.55 -5.30 30.74
CA ARG A 95 23.57 -4.43 31.30
C ARG A 95 24.90 -4.53 30.51
N GLN A 96 25.92 -5.08 31.16
CA GLN A 96 27.30 -5.18 30.70
C GLN A 96 27.45 -6.23 29.58
N ASP A 97 26.76 -7.35 29.70
CA ASP A 97 26.59 -8.34 28.69
C ASP A 97 25.15 -8.34 28.11
N PRO A 98 24.97 -8.10 26.84
CA PRO A 98 25.94 -7.93 25.74
C PRO A 98 26.46 -6.50 25.55
N GLY A 99 26.20 -5.54 26.47
CA GLY A 99 26.65 -4.14 26.40
C GLY A 99 26.19 -3.34 25.18
N LYS A 100 25.15 -3.77 24.53
CA LYS A 100 24.58 -3.16 23.31
C LYS A 100 23.08 -3.33 23.24
N VAL A 101 22.41 -2.45 22.48
CA VAL A 101 21.02 -2.63 22.10
C VAL A 101 20.97 -3.49 20.83
N PHE A 102 20.22 -4.58 20.86
CA PHE A 102 20.09 -5.47 19.70
C PHE A 102 19.43 -4.78 18.50
N LYS A 103 19.88 -5.13 17.31
CA LYS A 103 19.25 -4.69 16.06
C LYS A 103 17.79 -5.12 16.03
N GLY A 104 16.91 -4.27 15.51
CA GLY A 104 15.47 -4.58 15.43
C GLY A 104 14.70 -4.35 16.74
N LYS A 105 15.34 -3.87 17.84
CA LYS A 105 14.63 -3.51 19.07
C LYS A 105 13.51 -2.52 18.75
N LYS A 106 12.30 -2.83 19.20
CA LYS A 106 11.11 -1.99 18.99
C LYS A 106 11.23 -0.67 19.75
N MET A 107 11.27 0.43 19.05
CA MET A 107 11.40 1.80 19.59
C MET A 107 10.44 2.75 18.89
N ALA A 108 10.33 3.97 19.42
CA ALA A 108 9.63 5.08 18.77
C ALA A 108 10.22 5.35 17.37
N GLY A 109 9.42 5.89 16.48
CA GLY A 109 9.88 6.23 15.13
C GLY A 109 8.72 6.48 14.17
N HIS A 110 9.03 6.65 12.90
CA HIS A 110 8.05 6.91 11.86
C HIS A 110 7.06 5.74 11.72
N MET A 111 5.77 6.07 11.70
CA MET A 111 4.68 5.10 11.55
C MET A 111 3.82 5.46 10.34
N GLY A 112 3.45 4.47 9.56
CA GLY A 112 2.71 4.66 8.31
C GLY A 112 3.62 4.97 7.13
N ASP A 113 3.05 5.45 6.03
CA ASP A 113 3.72 5.71 4.74
C ASP A 113 4.58 4.55 4.20
N LYS A 114 4.20 3.34 4.56
CA LYS A 114 4.88 2.11 4.11
C LYS A 114 4.06 1.44 3.02
N LYS A 115 4.73 0.94 2.00
CA LYS A 115 4.09 0.08 1.00
C LYS A 115 3.67 -1.23 1.65
N ARG A 116 2.38 -1.58 1.52
CA ARG A 116 1.79 -2.84 1.98
C ARG A 116 1.04 -3.48 0.84
N THR A 117 1.05 -4.80 0.82
CA THR A 117 0.29 -5.59 -0.16
C THR A 117 -0.77 -6.37 0.58
N MET A 118 -2.01 -6.21 0.16
CA MET A 118 -3.12 -7.07 0.56
C MET A 118 -3.28 -8.13 -0.52
N LEU A 119 -3.23 -9.38 -0.12
CA LEU A 119 -3.26 -10.51 -1.04
C LEU A 119 -4.68 -11.07 -1.13
N ASN A 120 -5.04 -11.57 -2.30
CA ASN A 120 -6.24 -12.38 -2.51
C ASN A 120 -7.55 -11.66 -2.13
N LEU A 121 -7.73 -10.44 -2.60
CA LEU A 121 -9.00 -9.74 -2.47
C LEU A 121 -9.93 -10.15 -3.60
N GLU A 122 -11.16 -10.50 -3.25
CA GLU A 122 -12.20 -10.93 -4.18
C GLU A 122 -12.79 -9.74 -4.93
N ILE A 123 -12.93 -9.86 -6.24
CA ILE A 123 -13.67 -8.92 -7.08
C ILE A 123 -15.14 -9.30 -7.00
N ILE A 124 -15.98 -8.39 -6.50
CA ILE A 124 -17.43 -8.60 -6.41
C ILE A 124 -18.11 -8.23 -7.71
N LYS A 125 -17.72 -7.09 -8.29
CA LYS A 125 -18.32 -6.54 -9.50
C LYS A 125 -17.33 -5.63 -10.22
N SER A 126 -17.34 -5.63 -11.53
CA SER A 126 -16.71 -4.65 -12.39
C SER A 126 -17.79 -3.85 -13.14
N ASP A 127 -17.64 -2.53 -13.20
CA ASP A 127 -18.49 -1.64 -13.96
C ASP A 127 -17.62 -0.98 -15.03
N LEU A 128 -17.76 -1.47 -16.26
CA LEU A 128 -16.94 -1.03 -17.38
C LEU A 128 -17.27 0.39 -17.84
N GLU A 129 -18.53 0.81 -17.74
CA GLU A 129 -18.96 2.13 -18.18
C GLU A 129 -18.32 3.24 -17.32
N ASN A 130 -18.27 3.04 -16.00
CA ASN A 130 -17.72 4.01 -15.06
C ASN A 130 -16.26 3.74 -14.67
N ASN A 131 -15.62 2.70 -15.22
CA ASN A 131 -14.28 2.25 -14.83
C ASN A 131 -14.15 1.99 -13.31
N LEU A 132 -15.14 1.34 -12.70
CA LEU A 132 -15.18 1.05 -11.28
C LEU A 132 -15.01 -0.44 -10.99
N LEU A 133 -14.12 -0.77 -10.06
CA LEU A 133 -13.90 -2.13 -9.58
C LEU A 133 -14.30 -2.23 -8.11
N TYR A 134 -15.25 -3.11 -7.81
CA TYR A 134 -15.74 -3.36 -6.46
C TYR A 134 -15.00 -4.54 -5.84
N LEU A 135 -14.31 -4.28 -4.73
CA LEU A 135 -13.47 -5.27 -4.06
C LEU A 135 -13.96 -5.54 -2.65
N LYS A 136 -13.92 -6.79 -2.23
CA LYS A 136 -14.25 -7.19 -0.87
C LYS A 136 -13.00 -7.16 0.00
N GLY A 137 -12.98 -6.30 0.99
CA GLY A 137 -11.90 -6.22 1.99
C GLY A 137 -11.35 -4.82 2.18
N SER A 138 -10.29 -4.72 2.98
CA SER A 138 -9.64 -3.46 3.29
C SER A 138 -8.50 -3.17 2.34
N ILE A 139 -8.41 -1.91 1.91
CA ILE A 139 -7.32 -1.41 1.06
C ILE A 139 -6.47 -0.45 1.90
N PRO A 140 -5.13 -0.59 1.91
CA PRO A 140 -4.28 0.32 2.67
C PRO A 140 -4.24 1.70 2.03
N GLY A 141 -4.19 2.73 2.85
CA GLY A 141 -4.06 4.13 2.41
C GLY A 141 -5.28 4.98 2.74
N SER A 142 -5.20 6.25 2.35
CA SER A 142 -6.30 7.20 2.47
C SER A 142 -7.27 7.10 1.30
N LYS A 143 -8.45 7.70 1.45
CA LYS A 143 -9.37 7.88 0.32
C LYS A 143 -8.66 8.62 -0.82
N ASN A 144 -8.99 8.27 -2.06
CA ASN A 144 -8.40 8.85 -3.27
C ASN A 144 -6.87 8.65 -3.41
N SER A 145 -6.30 7.64 -2.73
CA SER A 145 -4.90 7.27 -2.92
C SER A 145 -4.73 6.37 -4.14
N ILE A 146 -3.52 6.39 -4.70
CA ILE A 146 -3.16 5.53 -5.83
C ILE A 146 -2.85 4.14 -5.30
N VAL A 147 -3.49 3.13 -5.89
CA VAL A 147 -3.29 1.71 -5.62
C VAL A 147 -2.80 1.00 -6.86
N TYR A 148 -2.00 -0.03 -6.68
CA TYR A 148 -1.52 -0.89 -7.75
C TYR A 148 -2.21 -2.24 -7.62
N LEU A 149 -2.94 -2.61 -8.66
CA LEU A 149 -3.65 -3.87 -8.78
C LEU A 149 -2.84 -4.83 -9.65
N ARG A 150 -2.89 -6.08 -9.30
CA ARG A 150 -2.42 -7.18 -10.16
C ARG A 150 -3.27 -8.41 -9.89
N GLU A 151 -3.32 -9.32 -10.83
CA GLU A 151 -3.88 -10.64 -10.59
C GLU A 151 -3.20 -11.31 -9.39
N SER A 152 -3.96 -12.06 -8.60
CA SER A 152 -3.42 -12.74 -7.43
C SER A 152 -2.44 -13.84 -7.81
N ILE A 153 -1.26 -13.82 -7.17
CA ILE A 153 -0.24 -14.85 -7.37
C ILE A 153 -0.66 -16.16 -6.69
N LYS A 154 -1.39 -16.08 -5.57
CA LYS A 154 -1.87 -17.25 -4.87
C LYS A 154 -3.18 -17.72 -5.48
N ASN A 155 -3.10 -18.72 -6.33
CA ASN A 155 -4.28 -19.40 -6.86
C ASN A 155 -4.91 -20.26 -5.76
N ILE A 156 -5.65 -19.62 -4.84
CA ILE A 156 -6.39 -20.33 -3.80
C ILE A 156 -7.79 -20.54 -4.35
N SER A 157 -8.18 -21.80 -4.54
CA SER A 157 -9.54 -22.21 -4.88
C SER A 157 -10.48 -21.91 -3.73
N ARG A 158 -10.90 -20.65 -3.60
CA ARG A 158 -11.97 -20.26 -2.70
C ARG A 158 -13.24 -20.10 -3.51
N LYS A 159 -14.32 -20.66 -3.05
CA LYS A 159 -15.64 -20.35 -3.62
C LYS A 159 -15.89 -18.85 -3.52
N THR A 160 -16.24 -18.23 -4.63
CA THR A 160 -16.67 -16.82 -4.68
C THR A 160 -17.98 -16.65 -3.90
N ILE A 161 -18.39 -15.42 -3.65
CA ILE A 161 -19.68 -15.18 -2.98
C ILE A 161 -20.81 -15.72 -3.84
N SER A 162 -20.81 -15.46 -5.16
CA SER A 162 -21.78 -15.99 -6.10
C SER A 162 -21.88 -17.51 -6.00
N GLU A 163 -20.76 -18.21 -6.09
CA GLU A 163 -20.72 -19.68 -6.01
C GLU A 163 -21.21 -20.26 -4.65
N LYS A 164 -21.26 -19.45 -3.60
CA LYS A 164 -21.78 -19.85 -2.29
C LYS A 164 -23.29 -19.73 -2.18
N TYR A 165 -23.90 -18.85 -2.97
CA TYR A 165 -25.34 -18.59 -2.94
C TYR A 165 -26.08 -19.26 -4.10
N GLU A 166 -25.37 -19.78 -5.11
CA GLU A 166 -25.92 -20.55 -6.21
C GLU A 166 -25.98 -22.07 -5.91
N ALA A 167 -25.45 -22.50 -4.78
CA ALA A 167 -25.48 -23.89 -4.28
C ALA A 167 -26.52 -24.05 -3.15
#